data_873bf4e74ea938ac893dd87170d2d588
#
_entry.id   873bf4e74ea938ac893dd87170d2d588
#
_cell.length_a   1.000
_cell.length_b   1.000
_cell.length_c   1.000
_cell.angle_alpha   90.00
_cell.angle_beta   90.00
_cell.angle_gamma   90.00
#
_symmetry.space_group_name_H-M   'P 1'
#
loop_
_entity.id
_entity.type
_entity.pdbx_description
1 polymer ?
#
loop_
_entity_poly.entity_id
_entity_poly.type
_entity_poly.pdbx_seq_one_letter_code
_entity_poly.pdbx_strand_id
1 'polypeptide(L)'
;GFRLFLACLALGVAAIAAVGSVRSAIEAGLEREGASILGGDAELELTYRFASTAERAWMQTNASAVSEIADFRSMAVVGEDRALTQVKAVDALYPIIGSVILEPEMPLPDALATIDGKSGAVMERALIDRLGLNIGDTFALGTNQYTLRAEITREPDNAAGGFNLGPRTLVLRDSLEGSGLLASGSLFNSKYRLLLPEGTPIDALEREAKEQFEGSGLRWRDARNGAPGVAQFVERLSAFLILVGLSGLAVGGVGVSAAVRSYLSRKTEVIATLRALGADRATIFQTYFIQIGILSLLGVTIGVILGALLPIAVAPILEARLPIPTAFTIFPAPLFEAGMYGLLT
;
A
#
# COMPACT_ATOMS: atom_id res chain seq x y z
N GLY A 1 -20.02 -36.75 -9.74
CA GLY A 1 -20.09 -35.89 -10.91
C GLY A 1 -20.35 -34.42 -10.65
N PHE A 2 -21.60 -33.96 -10.54
CA PHE A 2 -21.96 -32.54 -10.48
C PHE A 2 -21.38 -31.75 -9.28
N ARG A 3 -21.24 -32.38 -8.11
CA ARG A 3 -20.66 -31.74 -6.92
C ARG A 3 -19.20 -31.35 -7.14
N LEU A 4 -18.41 -32.21 -7.82
CA LEU A 4 -17.02 -31.93 -8.12
C LEU A 4 -16.90 -30.81 -9.18
N PHE A 5 -17.74 -30.84 -10.20
CA PHE A 5 -17.85 -29.80 -11.21
C PHE A 5 -18.11 -28.41 -10.56
N LEU A 6 -19.18 -28.32 -9.76
CA LEU A 6 -19.54 -27.08 -9.07
C LEU A 6 -18.43 -26.60 -8.12
N ALA A 7 -17.80 -27.54 -7.38
CA ALA A 7 -16.72 -27.17 -6.45
C ALA A 7 -15.49 -26.63 -7.17
N CYS A 8 -15.03 -27.28 -8.26
CA CYS A 8 -13.88 -26.82 -9.01
C CYS A 8 -14.12 -25.45 -9.64
N LEU A 9 -15.29 -25.27 -10.26
CA LEU A 9 -15.65 -23.99 -10.88
C LEU A 9 -15.81 -22.88 -9.85
N ALA A 10 -16.54 -23.16 -8.75
CA ALA A 10 -16.77 -22.18 -7.68
C ALA A 10 -15.46 -21.77 -7.00
N LEU A 11 -14.55 -22.71 -6.72
CA LEU A 11 -13.26 -22.41 -6.09
C LEU A 11 -12.36 -21.59 -7.00
N GLY A 12 -12.30 -21.89 -8.31
CA GLY A 12 -11.51 -21.14 -9.27
C GLY A 12 -12.01 -19.69 -9.39
N VAL A 13 -13.32 -19.51 -9.53
CA VAL A 13 -13.95 -18.18 -9.61
C VAL A 13 -13.79 -17.42 -8.29
N ALA A 14 -13.98 -18.10 -7.13
CA ALA A 14 -13.84 -17.50 -5.82
C ALA A 14 -12.41 -16.99 -5.58
N ALA A 15 -11.39 -17.74 -5.99
CA ALA A 15 -9.99 -17.33 -5.86
C ALA A 15 -9.69 -16.05 -6.64
N ILE A 16 -10.11 -15.97 -7.91
CA ILE A 16 -9.90 -14.78 -8.76
C ILE A 16 -10.68 -13.58 -8.20
N ALA A 17 -11.95 -13.78 -7.81
CA ALA A 17 -12.80 -12.74 -7.25
C ALA A 17 -12.25 -12.20 -5.92
N ALA A 18 -11.77 -13.07 -5.02
CA ALA A 18 -11.20 -12.68 -3.74
C ALA A 18 -9.91 -11.87 -3.91
N VAL A 19 -8.99 -12.32 -4.78
CA VAL A 19 -7.74 -11.62 -5.07
C VAL A 19 -8.01 -10.24 -5.67
N GLY A 20 -8.89 -10.15 -6.67
CA GLY A 20 -9.28 -8.88 -7.28
C GLY A 20 -9.93 -7.92 -6.28
N SER A 21 -10.79 -8.43 -5.38
CA SER A 21 -11.45 -7.63 -4.34
C SER A 21 -10.46 -7.11 -3.31
N VAL A 22 -9.49 -7.92 -2.87
CA VAL A 22 -8.41 -7.47 -1.94
C VAL A 22 -7.57 -6.39 -2.60
N ARG A 23 -7.18 -6.54 -3.86
CA ARG A 23 -6.46 -5.52 -4.61
C ARG A 23 -7.22 -4.20 -4.62
N SER A 24 -8.49 -4.21 -5.04
CA SER A 24 -9.31 -3.00 -5.09
C SER A 24 -9.56 -2.38 -3.71
N ALA A 25 -9.63 -3.19 -2.64
CA ALA A 25 -9.75 -2.68 -1.28
C ALA A 25 -8.49 -1.91 -0.83
N ILE A 26 -7.30 -2.39 -1.19
CA ILE A 26 -6.04 -1.71 -0.89
C ILE A 26 -5.91 -0.43 -1.73
N GLU A 27 -6.19 -0.50 -3.04
CA GLU A 27 -6.17 0.67 -3.92
C GLU A 27 -7.12 1.77 -3.42
N ALA A 28 -8.35 1.42 -3.07
CA ALA A 28 -9.32 2.38 -2.53
C ALA A 28 -8.92 2.94 -1.14
N GLY A 29 -8.27 2.13 -0.31
CA GLY A 29 -7.70 2.58 0.97
C GLY A 29 -6.57 3.58 0.77
N LEU A 30 -5.65 3.29 -0.14
CA LEU A 30 -4.55 4.19 -0.49
C LEU A 30 -5.05 5.51 -1.08
N GLU A 31 -6.09 5.49 -1.93
CA GLU A 31 -6.69 6.71 -2.48
C GLU A 31 -7.37 7.57 -1.40
N ARG A 32 -8.07 6.96 -0.44
CA ARG A 32 -8.78 7.69 0.63
C ARG A 32 -7.83 8.33 1.64
N GLU A 33 -6.76 7.62 2.00
CA GLU A 33 -5.82 8.07 3.03
C GLU A 33 -4.47 8.50 2.45
N GLY A 34 -4.39 8.65 1.14
CA GLY A 34 -3.13 8.94 0.44
C GLY A 34 -2.45 10.20 0.95
N ALA A 35 -3.21 11.26 1.21
CA ALA A 35 -2.67 12.48 1.78
C ALA A 35 -2.10 12.29 3.21
N SER A 36 -2.77 11.48 4.03
CA SER A 36 -2.27 11.13 5.37
C SER A 36 -1.02 10.25 5.30
N ILE A 37 -1.02 9.27 4.37
CA ILE A 37 0.13 8.36 4.16
C ILE A 37 1.34 9.13 3.63
N LEU A 38 1.12 10.06 2.70
CA LEU A 38 2.17 10.90 2.15
C LEU A 38 2.61 11.98 3.15
N GLY A 39 1.74 12.39 4.07
CA GLY A 39 1.92 13.51 4.99
C GLY A 39 1.72 14.88 4.32
N GLY A 40 0.98 14.92 3.22
CA GLY A 40 0.67 16.09 2.40
C GLY A 40 -0.14 15.72 1.17
N ASP A 41 -0.70 16.70 0.46
CA ASP A 41 -1.40 16.49 -0.80
C ASP A 41 -0.42 16.16 -1.95
N ALA A 42 0.79 16.76 -1.89
CA ALA A 42 1.89 16.49 -2.80
C ALA A 42 3.24 16.53 -2.06
N GLU A 43 4.23 15.87 -2.64
CA GLU A 43 5.62 15.86 -2.18
C GLU A 43 6.56 16.10 -3.34
N LEU A 44 7.51 17.00 -3.13
CA LEU A 44 8.69 17.18 -4.00
C LEU A 44 9.90 16.59 -3.27
N GLU A 45 10.55 15.63 -3.88
CA GLU A 45 11.77 15.00 -3.34
C GLU A 45 12.99 15.39 -4.18
N LEU A 46 14.04 15.80 -3.51
CA LEU A 46 15.34 16.12 -4.09
C LEU A 46 16.42 15.26 -3.44
N THR A 47 17.35 14.79 -4.24
CA THR A 47 18.43 13.92 -3.77
C THR A 47 19.72 14.74 -3.58
N TYR A 48 20.33 14.62 -2.40
CA TYR A 48 21.63 15.19 -2.02
C TYR A 48 21.72 16.72 -2.08
N ARG A 49 20.60 17.42 -2.09
CA ARG A 49 20.52 18.87 -2.06
C ARG A 49 19.21 19.35 -1.44
N PHE A 50 19.19 20.56 -1.00
CA PHE A 50 17.98 21.29 -0.67
C PHE A 50 17.41 22.01 -1.89
N ALA A 51 16.14 22.42 -1.81
CA ALA A 51 15.52 23.22 -2.84
C ALA A 51 16.21 24.58 -2.99
N SER A 52 16.37 24.98 -4.24
CA SER A 52 16.82 26.32 -4.60
C SER A 52 15.79 27.37 -4.20
N THR A 53 16.18 28.65 -4.22
CA THR A 53 15.26 29.76 -3.94
C THR A 53 14.08 29.79 -4.90
N ALA A 54 14.30 29.45 -6.18
CA ALA A 54 13.21 29.40 -7.17
C ALA A 54 12.22 28.25 -6.90
N GLU A 55 12.73 27.06 -6.56
CA GLU A 55 11.90 25.90 -6.19
C GLU A 55 11.10 26.18 -4.93
N ARG A 56 11.70 26.77 -3.90
CA ARG A 56 10.99 27.18 -2.67
C ARG A 56 9.90 28.23 -2.94
N ALA A 57 10.22 29.25 -3.73
CA ALA A 57 9.27 30.31 -4.10
C ALA A 57 8.06 29.72 -4.85
N TRP A 58 8.31 28.80 -5.76
CA TRP A 58 7.25 28.12 -6.50
C TRP A 58 6.35 27.28 -5.55
N MET A 59 6.95 26.50 -4.64
CA MET A 59 6.20 25.72 -3.65
C MET A 59 5.34 26.64 -2.77
N GLN A 60 5.89 27.75 -2.28
CA GLN A 60 5.17 28.71 -1.43
C GLN A 60 4.05 29.44 -2.17
N THR A 61 4.17 29.61 -3.49
CA THR A 61 3.11 30.24 -4.30
C THR A 61 1.95 29.29 -4.55
N ASN A 62 2.22 28.00 -4.68
CA ASN A 62 1.23 26.99 -5.08
C ASN A 62 0.65 26.20 -3.91
N ALA A 63 1.20 26.30 -2.70
CA ALA A 63 0.74 25.58 -1.53
C ALA A 63 0.32 26.53 -0.39
N SER A 64 -0.68 26.12 0.37
CA SER A 64 -1.12 26.79 1.61
C SER A 64 -0.11 26.64 2.75
N ALA A 65 0.60 25.52 2.77
CA ALA A 65 1.70 25.24 3.70
C ALA A 65 2.72 24.32 3.04
N VAL A 66 3.99 24.47 3.43
CA VAL A 66 5.12 23.66 2.97
C VAL A 66 5.95 23.25 4.16
N SER A 67 6.12 21.94 4.41
CA SER A 67 7.03 21.41 5.42
C SER A 67 8.25 20.79 4.75
N GLU A 68 9.42 21.09 5.29
CA GLU A 68 10.71 20.60 4.79
C GLU A 68 11.25 19.50 5.71
N ILE A 69 11.55 18.37 5.13
CA ILE A 69 12.08 17.20 5.81
C ILE A 69 13.41 16.81 5.16
N ALA A 70 14.45 16.54 5.97
CA ALA A 70 15.65 15.87 5.50
C ALA A 70 15.70 14.45 6.05
N ASP A 71 15.82 13.47 5.16
CA ASP A 71 15.79 12.03 5.48
C ASP A 71 17.13 11.40 5.10
N PHE A 72 17.84 10.81 6.08
CA PHE A 72 19.19 10.25 5.88
C PHE A 72 19.50 9.18 6.92
N ARG A 73 20.56 8.42 6.69
CA ARG A 73 21.07 7.43 7.63
C ARG A 73 22.23 7.99 8.43
N SER A 74 22.24 7.71 9.72
CA SER A 74 23.33 8.08 10.63
C SER A 74 23.51 7.03 11.72
N MET A 75 24.59 7.18 12.48
CA MET A 75 24.83 6.39 13.68
C MET A 75 24.40 7.19 14.91
N ALA A 76 23.51 6.63 15.71
CA ALA A 76 23.26 7.09 17.05
C ALA A 76 24.35 6.48 17.97
N VAL A 77 24.98 7.30 18.80
CA VAL A 77 26.14 6.91 19.62
C VAL A 77 25.87 7.21 21.08
N VAL A 78 26.08 6.21 21.95
CA VAL A 78 25.97 6.31 23.41
C VAL A 78 27.21 5.69 24.01
N GLY A 79 28.13 6.50 24.51
CA GLY A 79 29.43 6.00 24.95
C GLY A 79 30.20 5.27 23.87
N GLU A 80 30.44 3.97 24.04
CA GLU A 80 31.08 3.11 23.04
C GLU A 80 30.05 2.42 22.09
N ASP A 81 28.76 2.38 22.47
CA ASP A 81 27.71 1.73 21.70
C ASP A 81 27.26 2.58 20.52
N ARG A 82 27.01 1.91 19.41
CA ARG A 82 26.60 2.55 18.14
C ARG A 82 25.49 1.74 17.47
N ALA A 83 24.48 2.44 17.01
CA ALA A 83 23.39 1.81 16.26
C ALA A 83 23.03 2.66 15.03
N LEU A 84 22.83 1.98 13.90
CA LEU A 84 22.35 2.62 12.69
C LEU A 84 20.88 3.04 12.89
N THR A 85 20.59 4.30 12.58
CA THR A 85 19.24 4.87 12.60
C THR A 85 18.93 5.60 11.32
N GLN A 86 17.66 5.61 10.95
CA GLN A 86 17.15 6.49 9.91
C GLN A 86 16.69 7.79 10.56
N VAL A 87 17.46 8.85 10.33
CA VAL A 87 17.16 10.17 10.87
C VAL A 87 16.18 10.89 9.95
N LYS A 88 15.09 11.37 10.51
CA LYS A 88 14.14 12.27 9.88
C LYS A 88 14.22 13.62 10.58
N ALA A 89 14.87 14.56 9.93
CA ALA A 89 15.00 15.92 10.41
C ALA A 89 13.83 16.75 9.88
N VAL A 90 12.98 17.26 10.78
CA VAL A 90 11.72 17.93 10.45
C VAL A 90 11.77 19.42 10.80
N ASP A 91 10.95 20.20 10.13
CA ASP A 91 10.70 21.60 10.47
C ASP A 91 9.58 21.75 11.50
N ALA A 92 9.26 22.99 11.87
CA ALA A 92 8.23 23.30 12.85
C ALA A 92 6.78 23.02 12.36
N LEU A 93 6.57 22.85 11.05
CA LEU A 93 5.25 22.59 10.46
C LEU A 93 4.94 21.10 10.36
N TYR A 94 5.92 20.24 10.57
CA TYR A 94 5.73 18.79 10.54
C TYR A 94 5.00 18.26 11.78
N PRO A 95 4.04 17.34 11.61
CA PRO A 95 3.44 16.89 10.38
C PRO A 95 2.34 17.85 9.90
N ILE A 96 2.27 18.13 8.59
CA ILE A 96 1.19 18.97 8.03
C ILE A 96 -0.16 18.24 8.09
N ILE A 97 -0.15 16.93 7.82
CA ILE A 97 -1.34 16.07 7.88
C ILE A 97 -1.08 14.92 8.85
N GLY A 98 -2.04 14.66 9.74
CA GLY A 98 -1.94 13.63 10.76
C GLY A 98 -1.25 14.09 12.04
N SER A 99 -0.85 13.14 12.88
CA SER A 99 -0.14 13.41 14.14
C SER A 99 0.86 12.31 14.46
N VAL A 100 1.97 12.66 15.07
CA VAL A 100 2.92 11.72 15.65
C VAL A 100 2.45 11.38 17.07
N ILE A 101 2.35 10.09 17.37
CA ILE A 101 1.98 9.60 18.71
C ILE A 101 3.25 9.22 19.43
N LEU A 102 3.45 9.83 20.61
CA LEU A 102 4.63 9.66 21.44
C LEU A 102 4.29 9.02 22.79
N GLU A 103 5.24 8.33 23.41
CA GLU A 103 5.16 7.83 24.76
C GLU A 103 6.42 8.26 25.57
N PRO A 104 6.30 9.05 26.66
CA PRO A 104 5.07 9.61 27.21
C PRO A 104 4.36 10.58 26.24
N GLU A 105 3.04 10.68 26.38
CA GLU A 105 2.22 11.54 25.52
C GLU A 105 2.60 13.02 25.69
N MET A 106 3.06 13.63 24.61
CA MET A 106 3.42 15.05 24.56
C MET A 106 3.35 15.56 23.11
N PRO A 107 3.19 16.88 22.89
CA PRO A 107 3.28 17.47 21.56
C PRO A 107 4.69 17.27 20.95
N LEU A 108 4.76 16.94 19.67
CA LEU A 108 6.05 16.75 18.99
C LEU A 108 6.96 17.98 19.06
N PRO A 109 6.47 19.23 18.90
CA PRO A 109 7.32 20.41 19.05
C PRO A 109 8.00 20.50 20.43
N ASP A 110 7.30 20.11 21.52
CA ASP A 110 7.85 20.12 22.87
C ASP A 110 8.90 19.03 23.06
N ALA A 111 8.65 17.85 22.46
CA ALA A 111 9.60 16.74 22.48
C ALA A 111 10.91 17.06 21.73
N LEU A 112 10.84 17.86 20.66
CA LEU A 112 12.00 18.25 19.83
C LEU A 112 12.65 19.57 20.28
N ALA A 113 12.04 20.31 21.21
CA ALA A 113 12.54 21.59 21.66
C ALA A 113 13.96 21.52 22.26
N THR A 114 14.71 22.58 22.09
CA THR A 114 16.02 22.73 22.76
C THR A 114 15.81 23.24 24.17
N ILE A 115 16.25 22.48 25.18
CA ILE A 115 16.19 22.81 26.60
C ILE A 115 17.61 22.68 27.18
N ASP A 116 18.05 23.68 27.90
CA ASP A 116 19.39 23.75 28.51
C ASP A 116 20.53 23.49 27.50
N GLY A 117 20.36 24.01 26.28
CA GLY A 117 21.37 23.89 25.21
C GLY A 117 21.43 22.51 24.54
N LYS A 118 20.55 21.57 24.89
CA LYS A 118 20.45 20.27 24.26
C LYS A 118 19.12 20.16 23.51
N SER A 119 19.18 19.77 22.25
CA SER A 119 18.02 19.55 21.43
C SER A 119 17.34 18.23 21.80
N GLY A 120 16.01 18.23 21.80
CA GLY A 120 15.23 17.03 22.00
C GLY A 120 15.23 16.14 20.76
N ALA A 121 15.03 14.84 20.99
CA ALA A 121 14.83 13.86 19.95
C ALA A 121 13.85 12.78 20.42
N VAL A 122 13.19 12.12 19.46
CA VAL A 122 12.34 10.96 19.72
C VAL A 122 12.78 9.80 18.86
N MET A 123 12.65 8.57 19.36
CA MET A 123 13.14 7.34 18.71
C MET A 123 12.09 6.23 18.72
N GLU A 124 12.18 5.32 17.76
CA GLU A 124 11.45 4.05 17.83
C GLU A 124 12.00 3.14 18.95
N ARG A 125 11.13 2.36 19.55
CA ARG A 125 11.42 1.43 20.65
C ARG A 125 12.61 0.51 20.35
N ALA A 126 12.69 -0.02 19.16
CA ALA A 126 13.76 -0.93 18.74
C ALA A 126 15.18 -0.29 18.84
N LEU A 127 15.29 1.03 18.64
CA LEU A 127 16.55 1.74 18.77
C LEU A 127 16.89 2.04 20.23
N ILE A 128 15.88 2.42 21.02
CA ILE A 128 15.99 2.69 22.45
C ILE A 128 16.52 1.44 23.16
N ASP A 129 15.89 0.29 22.92
CA ASP A 129 16.29 -0.99 23.52
C ASP A 129 17.70 -1.42 23.08
N ARG A 130 18.04 -1.19 21.79
CA ARG A 130 19.35 -1.56 21.24
C ARG A 130 20.50 -0.77 21.84
N LEU A 131 20.26 0.51 22.18
CA LEU A 131 21.25 1.41 22.78
C LEU A 131 21.18 1.45 24.31
N GLY A 132 20.21 0.73 24.92
CA GLY A 132 20.01 0.72 26.38
C GLY A 132 19.63 2.08 26.98
N LEU A 133 18.96 2.93 26.18
CA LEU A 133 18.58 4.28 26.57
C LEU A 133 17.29 4.28 27.41
N ASN A 134 17.20 5.26 28.27
CA ASN A 134 15.97 5.64 28.97
C ASN A 134 15.55 7.06 28.54
N ILE A 135 14.28 7.38 28.72
CA ILE A 135 13.80 8.76 28.53
C ILE A 135 14.59 9.72 29.47
N GLY A 136 15.16 10.75 28.84
CA GLY A 136 16.05 11.72 29.54
C GLY A 136 17.53 11.48 29.27
N ASP A 137 17.95 10.31 28.80
CA ASP A 137 19.35 10.02 28.44
C ASP A 137 19.80 10.79 27.21
N THR A 138 21.10 10.98 27.09
CA THR A 138 21.72 11.71 25.96
C THR A 138 22.44 10.78 25.03
N PHE A 139 22.37 11.09 23.76
CA PHE A 139 23.08 10.39 22.68
C PHE A 139 23.62 11.39 21.66
N ALA A 140 24.54 10.98 20.82
CA ALA A 140 25.11 11.81 19.76
C ALA A 140 24.60 11.39 18.36
N LEU A 141 24.33 12.39 17.52
CA LEU A 141 24.19 12.26 16.06
C LEU A 141 25.19 13.20 15.39
N GLY A 142 26.15 12.64 14.64
CA GLY A 142 27.28 13.42 14.15
C GLY A 142 28.05 14.01 15.34
N THR A 143 28.26 15.33 15.33
CA THR A 143 28.95 16.05 16.41
C THR A 143 27.98 16.60 17.47
N ASN A 144 26.67 16.55 17.24
CA ASN A 144 25.67 17.18 18.10
C ASN A 144 25.09 16.20 19.11
N GLN A 145 24.79 16.70 20.31
CA GLN A 145 24.20 15.94 21.41
C GLN A 145 22.70 16.20 21.51
N TYR A 146 21.94 15.11 21.69
CA TYR A 146 20.50 15.11 21.80
C TYR A 146 20.05 14.46 23.10
N THR A 147 18.89 14.89 23.62
CA THR A 147 18.22 14.22 24.73
C THR A 147 17.03 13.44 24.22
N LEU A 148 16.96 12.15 24.52
CA LEU A 148 15.79 11.32 24.21
C LEU A 148 14.61 11.78 25.09
N ARG A 149 13.53 12.29 24.46
CA ARG A 149 12.36 12.83 25.16
C ARG A 149 11.18 11.89 25.21
N ALA A 150 11.00 11.11 24.15
CA ALA A 150 9.90 10.17 24.05
C ALA A 150 10.20 9.06 23.02
N GLU A 151 9.42 7.99 23.12
CA GLU A 151 9.34 6.92 22.11
C GLU A 151 8.33 7.30 21.03
N ILE A 152 8.62 6.94 19.76
CA ILE A 152 7.68 7.04 18.66
C ILE A 152 6.84 5.78 18.63
N THR A 153 5.56 5.91 18.97
CA THR A 153 4.59 4.79 18.87
C THR A 153 3.96 4.74 17.49
N ARG A 154 3.66 5.91 16.89
CA ARG A 154 3.06 6.00 15.56
C ARG A 154 3.48 7.28 14.84
N GLU A 155 3.85 7.14 13.59
CA GLU A 155 4.17 8.24 12.67
C GLU A 155 3.18 8.22 11.50
N PRO A 156 2.57 9.34 11.09
CA PRO A 156 1.49 9.35 10.08
C PRO A 156 1.98 8.91 8.70
N ASP A 157 3.15 9.37 8.27
CA ASP A 157 3.71 9.17 6.94
C ASP A 157 4.80 8.08 6.88
N ASN A 158 4.80 7.15 7.83
CA ASN A 158 5.77 6.05 7.87
C ASN A 158 5.69 5.15 6.63
N ALA A 159 4.48 4.92 6.11
CA ALA A 159 4.25 4.08 4.93
C ALA A 159 4.74 4.71 3.60
N ALA A 160 4.84 6.03 3.52
CA ALA A 160 5.34 6.72 2.32
C ALA A 160 6.82 6.45 2.03
N GLY A 161 7.62 6.12 3.05
CA GLY A 161 9.04 5.81 2.94
C GLY A 161 9.36 4.43 2.35
N GLY A 162 8.37 3.57 2.11
CA GLY A 162 8.57 2.17 1.70
C GLY A 162 9.08 1.30 2.87
N PHE A 163 9.79 0.22 2.54
CA PHE A 163 10.41 -0.63 3.56
C PHE A 163 11.58 0.10 4.23
N ASN A 164 11.39 0.58 5.44
CA ASN A 164 12.43 1.24 6.22
C ASN A 164 13.52 0.23 6.61
N LEU A 165 14.77 0.58 6.32
CA LEU A 165 15.95 -0.25 6.59
C LEU A 165 16.61 0.13 7.92
N GLY A 166 15.85 0.29 8.99
CA GLY A 166 16.35 0.60 10.32
C GLY A 166 15.37 1.39 11.16
N PRO A 167 15.55 1.39 12.50
CA PRO A 167 14.72 2.14 13.42
C PRO A 167 14.90 3.65 13.22
N ARG A 168 13.84 4.40 13.48
CA ARG A 168 13.75 5.83 13.18
C ARG A 168 14.14 6.70 14.38
N THR A 169 14.73 7.85 14.06
CA THR A 169 14.95 8.97 14.99
C THR A 169 14.43 10.25 14.35
N LEU A 170 13.56 10.98 15.05
CA LEU A 170 13.12 12.32 14.65
C LEU A 170 13.88 13.38 15.46
N VAL A 171 14.34 14.40 14.76
CA VAL A 171 14.99 15.59 15.33
C VAL A 171 14.50 16.84 14.63
N LEU A 172 14.64 18.00 15.26
CA LEU A 172 14.39 19.26 14.57
C LEU A 172 15.52 19.52 13.55
N ARG A 173 15.16 19.91 12.31
CA ARG A 173 16.15 20.16 11.25
C ARG A 173 17.22 21.17 11.68
N ASP A 174 16.82 22.26 12.30
CA ASP A 174 17.72 23.32 12.72
C ASP A 174 18.71 22.85 13.82
N SER A 175 18.38 21.79 14.55
CA SER A 175 19.28 21.18 15.53
C SER A 175 20.47 20.43 14.92
N LEU A 176 20.43 20.17 13.61
CA LEU A 176 21.53 19.54 12.85
C LEU A 176 22.54 20.56 12.30
N GLU A 177 22.30 21.84 12.52
CA GLU A 177 23.26 22.86 12.09
C GLU A 177 24.64 22.60 12.75
N GLY A 178 25.69 22.66 11.96
CA GLY A 178 27.06 22.36 12.43
C GLY A 178 27.38 20.87 12.62
N SER A 179 26.41 19.94 12.53
CA SER A 179 26.64 18.50 12.74
C SER A 179 27.48 17.82 11.65
N GLY A 180 27.63 18.46 10.48
CA GLY A 180 28.23 17.88 9.30
C GLY A 180 27.36 16.88 8.53
N LEU A 181 26.19 16.50 9.07
CA LEU A 181 25.33 15.46 8.48
C LEU A 181 24.55 15.92 7.25
N LEU A 182 24.27 17.22 7.15
CA LEU A 182 23.56 17.85 6.03
C LEU A 182 24.48 18.77 5.20
N ALA A 183 25.79 18.59 5.32
CA ALA A 183 26.78 19.36 4.56
C ALA A 183 26.76 18.97 3.06
N SER A 184 27.35 19.84 2.22
CA SER A 184 27.53 19.53 0.80
C SER A 184 28.32 18.24 0.63
N GLY A 185 27.78 17.29 -0.16
CA GLY A 185 28.36 15.95 -0.37
C GLY A 185 27.81 14.87 0.58
N SER A 186 26.98 15.23 1.56
CA SER A 186 26.28 14.25 2.40
C SER A 186 25.15 13.56 1.63
N LEU A 187 24.88 12.30 2.00
CA LEU A 187 23.84 11.48 1.36
C LEU A 187 22.51 11.65 2.12
N PHE A 188 21.68 12.57 1.68
CA PHE A 188 20.35 12.79 2.22
C PHE A 188 19.35 13.08 1.11
N ASN A 189 18.07 12.84 1.40
CA ASN A 189 16.96 13.27 0.57
C ASN A 189 16.23 14.42 1.27
N SER A 190 16.01 15.51 0.58
CA SER A 190 15.10 16.55 1.06
C SER A 190 13.71 16.35 0.46
N LYS A 191 12.70 16.39 1.31
CA LYS A 191 11.30 16.21 0.95
C LYS A 191 10.52 17.42 1.39
N TYR A 192 9.74 17.95 0.47
CA TYR A 192 8.88 19.11 0.68
C TYR A 192 7.44 18.64 0.60
N ARG A 193 6.75 18.61 1.75
CA ARG A 193 5.32 18.25 1.82
C ARG A 193 4.50 19.50 1.58
N LEU A 194 3.56 19.41 0.67
CA LEU A 194 2.70 20.50 0.28
C LEU A 194 1.27 20.24 0.76
N LEU A 195 0.68 21.22 1.43
CA LEU A 195 -0.77 21.29 1.62
C LEU A 195 -1.33 22.21 0.55
N LEU A 196 -2.12 21.66 -0.36
CA LEU A 196 -2.64 22.41 -1.49
C LEU A 196 -3.98 23.08 -1.14
N PRO A 197 -4.31 24.23 -1.76
CA PRO A 197 -5.65 24.80 -1.67
C PRO A 197 -6.71 23.83 -2.22
N GLU A 198 -7.91 23.85 -1.63
CA GLU A 198 -9.02 23.02 -2.12
C GLU A 198 -9.31 23.26 -3.61
N GLY A 199 -9.50 22.19 -4.35
CA GLY A 199 -9.80 22.25 -5.79
C GLY A 199 -8.59 22.47 -6.70
N THR A 200 -7.37 22.43 -6.17
CA THR A 200 -6.15 22.54 -7.00
C THR A 200 -6.05 21.36 -7.97
N PRO A 201 -5.90 21.60 -9.28
CA PRO A 201 -5.76 20.53 -10.26
C PRO A 201 -4.35 19.92 -10.19
N ILE A 202 -4.20 18.84 -9.44
CA ILE A 202 -2.91 18.18 -9.14
C ILE A 202 -2.14 17.83 -10.44
N ASP A 203 -2.84 17.34 -11.49
CA ASP A 203 -2.19 17.00 -12.77
C ASP A 203 -1.60 18.20 -13.51
N ALA A 204 -2.21 19.38 -13.37
CA ALA A 204 -1.69 20.61 -13.96
C ALA A 204 -0.45 21.07 -13.18
N LEU A 205 -0.53 21.03 -11.86
CA LEU A 205 0.57 21.41 -10.97
C LEU A 205 1.79 20.49 -11.13
N GLU A 206 1.57 19.18 -11.26
CA GLU A 206 2.63 18.20 -11.55
C GLU A 206 3.34 18.49 -12.87
N ARG A 207 2.57 18.78 -13.94
CA ARG A 207 3.15 19.12 -15.24
C ARG A 207 3.98 20.39 -15.17
N GLU A 208 3.44 21.44 -14.55
CA GLU A 208 4.12 22.72 -14.37
C GLU A 208 5.44 22.52 -13.58
N ALA A 209 5.41 21.77 -12.46
CA ALA A 209 6.62 21.48 -11.69
C ALA A 209 7.69 20.72 -12.53
N LYS A 210 7.26 19.72 -13.30
CA LYS A 210 8.16 18.93 -14.15
C LYS A 210 8.76 19.76 -15.30
N GLU A 211 7.96 20.62 -15.93
CA GLU A 211 8.43 21.50 -17.02
C GLU A 211 9.34 22.59 -16.49
N GLN A 212 8.96 23.26 -15.39
CA GLN A 212 9.74 24.37 -14.84
C GLN A 212 11.07 23.93 -14.25
N PHE A 213 11.13 22.72 -13.68
CA PHE A 213 12.31 22.17 -13.01
C PHE A 213 12.89 20.97 -13.75
N GLU A 214 12.72 20.91 -15.07
CA GLU A 214 13.31 19.87 -15.91
C GLU A 214 14.83 19.79 -15.70
N GLY A 215 15.35 18.58 -15.54
CA GLY A 215 16.78 18.35 -15.31
C GLY A 215 17.27 18.66 -13.89
N SER A 216 16.44 19.18 -12.99
CA SER A 216 16.83 19.48 -11.60
C SER A 216 16.95 18.25 -10.70
N GLY A 217 16.49 17.07 -11.17
CA GLY A 217 16.40 15.84 -10.37
C GLY A 217 15.24 15.83 -9.39
N LEU A 218 14.29 16.76 -9.51
CA LEU A 218 13.09 16.82 -8.71
C LEU A 218 12.17 15.65 -9.04
N ARG A 219 11.70 14.94 -7.99
CA ARG A 219 10.70 13.89 -8.09
C ARG A 219 9.40 14.36 -7.48
N TRP A 220 8.34 14.22 -8.23
CA TRP A 220 6.99 14.50 -7.79
C TRP A 220 6.31 13.23 -7.28
N ARG A 221 5.60 13.34 -6.16
CA ARG A 221 4.61 12.39 -5.67
C ARG A 221 3.38 13.14 -5.22
N ASP A 222 2.24 12.52 -5.25
CA ASP A 222 1.00 13.09 -4.72
C ASP A 222 0.18 12.05 -3.93
N ALA A 223 -0.88 12.52 -3.31
CA ALA A 223 -1.74 11.71 -2.46
C ALA A 223 -2.35 10.49 -3.16
N ARG A 224 -2.54 10.52 -4.49
CA ARG A 224 -3.03 9.39 -5.29
C ARG A 224 -2.03 8.22 -5.32
N ASN A 225 -0.74 8.52 -5.14
CA ASN A 225 0.37 7.58 -5.09
C ASN A 225 1.20 7.73 -3.81
N GLY A 226 0.52 7.94 -2.68
CA GLY A 226 1.18 8.20 -1.38
C GLY A 226 2.17 7.11 -0.94
N ALA A 227 1.95 5.85 -1.35
CA ALA A 227 2.83 4.73 -1.05
C ALA A 227 3.15 3.89 -2.31
N PRO A 228 3.93 4.40 -3.28
CA PRO A 228 4.19 3.71 -4.55
C PRO A 228 4.86 2.35 -4.37
N GLY A 229 5.70 2.16 -3.36
CA GLY A 229 6.31 0.88 -3.05
C GLY A 229 5.29 -0.18 -2.64
N VAL A 230 4.27 0.20 -1.87
CA VAL A 230 3.17 -0.68 -1.47
C VAL A 230 2.27 -0.98 -2.67
N ALA A 231 1.92 0.02 -3.46
CA ALA A 231 1.10 -0.14 -4.66
C ALA A 231 1.76 -1.11 -5.66
N GLN A 232 3.06 -0.94 -5.96
CA GLN A 232 3.80 -1.85 -6.83
C GLN A 232 3.92 -3.27 -6.28
N PHE A 233 4.11 -3.42 -4.97
CA PHE A 233 4.13 -4.74 -4.33
C PHE A 233 2.78 -5.43 -4.47
N VAL A 234 1.69 -4.72 -4.18
CA VAL A 234 0.31 -5.24 -4.31
C VAL A 234 0.00 -5.60 -5.76
N GLU A 235 0.40 -4.79 -6.72
CA GLU A 235 0.23 -5.07 -8.15
C GLU A 235 0.94 -6.36 -8.57
N ARG A 236 2.22 -6.53 -8.20
CA ARG A 236 3.00 -7.73 -8.49
C ARG A 236 2.42 -8.98 -7.82
N LEU A 237 2.04 -8.85 -6.55
CA LEU A 237 1.41 -9.95 -5.80
C LEU A 237 0.08 -10.34 -6.43
N SER A 238 -0.76 -9.36 -6.81
CA SER A 238 -2.04 -9.59 -7.48
C SER A 238 -1.86 -10.27 -8.82
N ALA A 239 -0.90 -9.84 -9.64
CA ALA A 239 -0.58 -10.49 -10.91
C ALA A 239 -0.17 -11.95 -10.72
N PHE A 240 0.66 -12.25 -9.72
CA PHE A 240 1.04 -13.61 -9.37
C PHE A 240 -0.16 -14.45 -8.90
N LEU A 241 -0.99 -13.91 -8.02
CA LEU A 241 -2.17 -14.61 -7.50
C LEU A 241 -3.23 -14.84 -8.58
N ILE A 242 -3.41 -13.90 -9.52
CA ILE A 242 -4.28 -14.09 -10.69
C ILE A 242 -3.76 -15.23 -11.56
N LEU A 243 -2.44 -15.31 -11.79
CA LEU A 243 -1.81 -16.42 -12.53
C LEU A 243 -2.07 -17.77 -11.85
N VAL A 244 -1.95 -17.84 -10.52
CA VAL A 244 -2.28 -19.03 -9.73
C VAL A 244 -3.77 -19.36 -9.84
N GLY A 245 -4.65 -18.35 -9.75
CA GLY A 245 -6.09 -18.50 -9.91
C GLY A 245 -6.48 -19.01 -11.30
N LEU A 246 -5.89 -18.47 -12.36
CA LEU A 246 -6.09 -18.94 -13.75
C LEU A 246 -5.57 -20.37 -13.93
N SER A 247 -4.43 -20.71 -13.34
CA SER A 247 -3.91 -22.08 -13.36
C SER A 247 -4.87 -23.05 -12.66
N GLY A 248 -5.42 -22.65 -11.50
CA GLY A 248 -6.46 -23.41 -10.80
C GLY A 248 -7.74 -23.56 -11.63
N LEU A 249 -8.13 -22.49 -12.33
CA LEU A 249 -9.28 -22.51 -13.24
C LEU A 249 -9.04 -23.44 -14.45
N ALA A 250 -7.84 -23.43 -15.03
CA ALA A 250 -7.47 -24.33 -16.12
C ALA A 250 -7.52 -25.80 -15.69
N VAL A 251 -6.96 -26.14 -14.51
CA VAL A 251 -7.07 -27.48 -13.93
C VAL A 251 -8.52 -27.83 -13.62
N GLY A 252 -9.28 -26.87 -13.09
CA GLY A 252 -10.73 -26.98 -12.88
C GLY A 252 -11.48 -27.26 -14.18
N GLY A 253 -11.13 -26.57 -15.27
CA GLY A 253 -11.71 -26.76 -16.60
C GLY A 253 -11.50 -28.17 -17.15
N VAL A 254 -10.33 -28.78 -16.92
CA VAL A 254 -10.10 -30.20 -17.24
C VAL A 254 -11.04 -31.09 -16.41
N GLY A 255 -11.19 -30.81 -15.13
CA GLY A 255 -12.13 -31.51 -14.24
C GLY A 255 -13.59 -31.35 -14.68
N VAL A 256 -13.98 -30.13 -15.09
CA VAL A 256 -15.29 -29.83 -15.70
C VAL A 256 -15.50 -30.65 -16.96
N SER A 257 -14.54 -30.64 -17.89
CA SER A 257 -14.60 -31.41 -19.15
C SER A 257 -14.74 -32.91 -18.90
N ALA A 258 -13.96 -33.45 -17.96
CA ALA A 258 -14.06 -34.87 -17.57
C ALA A 258 -15.41 -35.21 -16.93
N ALA A 259 -15.94 -34.32 -16.07
CA ALA A 259 -17.26 -34.51 -15.45
C ALA A 259 -18.39 -34.51 -16.45
N VAL A 260 -18.36 -33.55 -17.42
CA VAL A 260 -19.33 -33.46 -18.52
C VAL A 260 -19.28 -34.71 -19.39
N ARG A 261 -18.09 -35.15 -19.81
CA ARG A 261 -17.91 -36.39 -20.59
C ARG A 261 -18.48 -37.59 -19.85
N SER A 262 -18.12 -37.79 -18.58
CA SER A 262 -18.62 -38.89 -17.75
C SER A 262 -20.15 -38.84 -17.56
N TYR A 263 -20.72 -37.64 -17.46
CA TYR A 263 -22.16 -37.47 -17.39
C TYR A 263 -22.85 -37.85 -18.69
N LEU A 264 -22.38 -37.33 -19.81
CA LEU A 264 -22.94 -37.65 -21.14
C LEU A 264 -22.81 -39.14 -21.46
N SER A 265 -21.67 -39.79 -21.16
CA SER A 265 -21.47 -41.22 -21.34
C SER A 265 -22.52 -42.05 -20.60
N ARG A 266 -22.87 -41.67 -19.37
CA ARG A 266 -23.94 -42.34 -18.59
C ARG A 266 -25.33 -42.09 -19.11
N LYS A 267 -25.53 -41.07 -19.93
CA LYS A 267 -26.81 -40.74 -20.57
C LYS A 267 -26.95 -41.28 -22.00
N THR A 268 -25.95 -42.02 -22.50
CA THR A 268 -25.94 -42.53 -23.86
C THR A 268 -27.15 -43.40 -24.18
N GLU A 269 -27.59 -44.27 -23.24
CA GLU A 269 -28.79 -45.10 -23.42
C GLU A 269 -30.07 -44.25 -23.50
N VAL A 270 -30.19 -43.24 -22.64
CA VAL A 270 -31.32 -42.31 -22.66
C VAL A 270 -31.33 -41.50 -23.96
N ILE A 271 -30.18 -41.05 -24.41
CA ILE A 271 -30.03 -40.32 -25.70
C ILE A 271 -30.41 -41.21 -26.88
N ALA A 272 -29.97 -42.49 -26.85
CA ALA A 272 -30.32 -43.47 -27.88
C ALA A 272 -31.84 -43.71 -27.93
N THR A 273 -32.49 -43.89 -26.76
CA THR A 273 -33.95 -44.06 -26.65
C THR A 273 -34.71 -42.85 -27.18
N LEU A 274 -34.29 -41.62 -26.79
CA LEU A 274 -34.89 -40.39 -27.30
C LEU A 274 -34.79 -40.27 -28.83
N ARG A 275 -33.64 -40.64 -29.39
CA ARG A 275 -33.47 -40.67 -30.86
C ARG A 275 -34.34 -41.72 -31.54
N ALA A 276 -34.48 -42.90 -30.94
CA ALA A 276 -35.37 -43.93 -31.45
C ALA A 276 -36.86 -43.53 -31.44
N LEU A 277 -37.22 -42.65 -30.49
CA LEU A 277 -38.56 -42.03 -30.35
C LEU A 277 -38.73 -40.81 -31.30
N GLY A 278 -37.74 -40.47 -32.13
CA GLY A 278 -37.83 -39.40 -33.12
C GLY A 278 -37.33 -38.01 -32.64
N ALA A 279 -36.68 -37.91 -31.49
CA ALA A 279 -36.14 -36.63 -31.04
C ALA A 279 -35.00 -36.15 -31.95
N ASP A 280 -35.09 -34.89 -32.37
CA ASP A 280 -34.09 -34.26 -33.24
C ASP A 280 -32.77 -34.02 -32.47
N ARG A 281 -31.68 -34.06 -33.25
CA ARG A 281 -30.32 -33.90 -32.74
C ARG A 281 -30.11 -32.53 -32.05
N ALA A 282 -30.73 -31.50 -32.61
CA ALA A 282 -30.68 -30.15 -32.10
C ALA A 282 -31.37 -30.04 -30.72
N THR A 283 -32.53 -30.66 -30.54
CA THR A 283 -33.29 -30.67 -29.31
C THR A 283 -32.52 -31.37 -28.16
N ILE A 284 -31.89 -32.52 -28.46
CA ILE A 284 -31.07 -33.24 -27.48
C ILE A 284 -29.85 -32.39 -27.07
N PHE A 285 -29.15 -31.79 -28.05
CA PHE A 285 -28.00 -30.91 -27.75
C PHE A 285 -28.40 -29.70 -26.92
N GLN A 286 -29.45 -28.99 -27.28
CA GLN A 286 -29.95 -27.83 -26.55
C GLN A 286 -30.33 -28.19 -25.09
N THR A 287 -31.00 -29.34 -24.88
CA THR A 287 -31.38 -29.79 -23.53
C THR A 287 -30.16 -29.97 -22.61
N TYR A 288 -29.13 -30.69 -23.07
CA TYR A 288 -27.93 -30.90 -22.26
C TYR A 288 -27.07 -29.67 -22.15
N PHE A 289 -27.01 -28.83 -23.20
CA PHE A 289 -26.31 -27.55 -23.19
C PHE A 289 -26.90 -26.59 -22.16
N ILE A 290 -28.22 -26.45 -22.12
CA ILE A 290 -28.93 -25.62 -21.15
C ILE A 290 -28.71 -26.16 -19.73
N GLN A 291 -28.78 -27.50 -19.55
CA GLN A 291 -28.56 -28.09 -18.24
C GLN A 291 -27.16 -27.85 -17.70
N ILE A 292 -26.11 -28.00 -18.52
CA ILE A 292 -24.73 -27.72 -18.16
C ILE A 292 -24.55 -26.22 -17.94
N GLY A 293 -25.14 -25.38 -18.78
CA GLY A 293 -25.11 -23.92 -18.66
C GLY A 293 -25.69 -23.41 -17.34
N ILE A 294 -26.85 -23.96 -16.92
CA ILE A 294 -27.45 -23.62 -15.62
C ILE A 294 -26.53 -24.03 -14.46
N LEU A 295 -25.91 -25.20 -14.53
CA LEU A 295 -24.97 -25.65 -13.51
C LEU A 295 -23.70 -24.80 -13.47
N SER A 296 -23.20 -24.39 -14.63
CA SER A 296 -22.08 -23.47 -14.72
C SER A 296 -22.43 -22.12 -14.12
N LEU A 297 -23.59 -21.57 -14.43
CA LEU A 297 -24.06 -20.31 -13.87
C LEU A 297 -24.20 -20.38 -12.35
N LEU A 298 -24.72 -21.48 -11.82
CA LEU A 298 -24.79 -21.72 -10.37
C LEU A 298 -23.39 -21.80 -9.73
N GLY A 299 -22.45 -22.51 -10.37
CA GLY A 299 -21.07 -22.61 -9.90
C GLY A 299 -20.36 -21.26 -9.87
N VAL A 300 -20.49 -20.47 -10.94
CA VAL A 300 -19.94 -19.12 -11.04
C VAL A 300 -20.56 -18.20 -9.98
N THR A 301 -21.89 -18.24 -9.83
CA THR A 301 -22.59 -17.41 -8.83
C THR A 301 -22.12 -17.72 -7.41
N ILE A 302 -22.00 -19.01 -7.06
CA ILE A 302 -21.46 -19.42 -5.75
C ILE A 302 -20.01 -18.94 -5.60
N GLY A 303 -19.19 -19.08 -6.64
CA GLY A 303 -17.80 -18.63 -6.65
C GLY A 303 -17.67 -17.12 -6.44
N VAL A 304 -18.46 -16.31 -7.13
CA VAL A 304 -18.50 -14.85 -6.98
C VAL A 304 -18.94 -14.46 -5.56
N ILE A 305 -19.98 -15.09 -5.01
CA ILE A 305 -20.42 -14.82 -3.64
C ILE A 305 -19.34 -15.15 -2.63
N LEU A 306 -18.72 -16.32 -2.73
CA LEU A 306 -17.63 -16.72 -1.84
C LEU A 306 -16.43 -15.78 -1.97
N GLY A 307 -16.07 -15.40 -3.21
CA GLY A 307 -14.98 -14.47 -3.49
C GLY A 307 -15.23 -13.04 -3.00
N ALA A 308 -16.49 -12.61 -2.93
CA ALA A 308 -16.87 -11.33 -2.34
C ALA A 308 -16.87 -11.35 -0.81
N LEU A 309 -17.32 -12.45 -0.20
CA LEU A 309 -17.44 -12.56 1.25
C LEU A 309 -16.11 -12.87 1.95
N LEU A 310 -15.22 -13.61 1.30
CA LEU A 310 -13.97 -14.07 1.90
C LEU A 310 -13.03 -12.91 2.30
N PRO A 311 -12.79 -11.87 1.49
CA PRO A 311 -12.01 -10.71 1.89
C PRO A 311 -12.63 -9.96 3.07
N ILE A 312 -13.96 -9.81 3.10
CA ILE A 312 -14.68 -9.14 4.18
C ILE A 312 -14.55 -9.93 5.49
N ALA A 313 -14.61 -11.26 5.44
CA ALA A 313 -14.46 -12.11 6.61
C ALA A 313 -13.02 -12.09 7.18
N VAL A 314 -12.02 -11.91 6.33
CA VAL A 314 -10.61 -11.87 6.72
C VAL A 314 -10.14 -10.44 7.05
N ALA A 315 -10.91 -9.41 6.68
CA ALA A 315 -10.62 -8.00 6.90
C ALA A 315 -10.09 -7.68 8.32
N PRO A 316 -10.74 -8.08 9.44
CA PRO A 316 -10.28 -7.72 10.78
C PRO A 316 -8.91 -8.33 11.13
N ILE A 317 -8.54 -9.46 10.51
CA ILE A 317 -7.23 -10.09 10.70
C ILE A 317 -6.16 -9.35 9.90
N LEU A 318 -6.49 -8.90 8.70
CA LEU A 318 -5.57 -8.13 7.85
C LEU A 318 -5.31 -6.75 8.45
N GLU A 319 -6.35 -6.03 8.87
CA GLU A 319 -6.25 -4.70 9.46
C GLU A 319 -5.42 -4.70 10.76
N ALA A 320 -5.51 -5.77 11.55
CA ALA A 320 -4.72 -5.91 12.77
C ALA A 320 -3.21 -6.16 12.52
N ARG A 321 -2.84 -6.62 11.31
CA ARG A 321 -1.46 -7.02 10.99
C ARG A 321 -0.77 -6.14 9.94
N LEU A 322 -1.54 -5.44 9.13
CA LEU A 322 -1.00 -4.57 8.08
C LEU A 322 -1.20 -3.12 8.49
N PRO A 323 -0.13 -2.30 8.55
CA PRO A 323 -0.23 -0.87 8.80
C PRO A 323 -0.66 -0.10 7.53
N ILE A 324 -1.59 -0.67 6.75
CA ILE A 324 -2.07 -0.12 5.49
C ILE A 324 -3.57 0.10 5.63
N PRO A 325 -4.08 1.30 5.32
CA PRO A 325 -5.51 1.53 5.29
C PRO A 325 -6.15 0.67 4.21
N THR A 326 -7.16 -0.07 4.59
CA THR A 326 -7.91 -0.94 3.69
C THR A 326 -9.39 -0.58 3.77
N ALA A 327 -10.03 -0.44 2.61
CA ALA A 327 -11.46 -0.18 2.54
C ALA A 327 -12.17 -1.42 2.02
N PHE A 328 -12.46 -2.38 2.90
CA PHE A 328 -13.19 -3.59 2.51
C PHE A 328 -14.66 -3.29 2.25
N THR A 329 -14.99 -3.08 0.99
CA THR A 329 -16.35 -2.95 0.46
C THR A 329 -16.53 -3.95 -0.68
N ILE A 330 -17.74 -4.07 -1.20
CA ILE A 330 -18.01 -4.90 -2.37
C ILE A 330 -17.58 -4.13 -3.63
N PHE A 331 -16.59 -4.67 -4.35
CA PHE A 331 -16.10 -4.11 -5.61
C PHE A 331 -16.71 -4.89 -6.79
N PRO A 332 -17.63 -4.29 -7.57
CA PRO A 332 -18.32 -5.01 -8.63
C PRO A 332 -17.41 -5.38 -9.82
N ALA A 333 -16.39 -4.59 -10.12
CA ALA A 333 -15.53 -4.84 -11.27
C ALA A 333 -14.75 -6.16 -11.18
N PRO A 334 -13.98 -6.47 -10.10
CA PRO A 334 -13.32 -7.76 -9.96
C PRO A 334 -14.26 -8.96 -9.93
N LEU A 335 -15.46 -8.78 -9.37
CA LEU A 335 -16.47 -9.82 -9.32
C LEU A 335 -17.02 -10.14 -10.69
N PHE A 336 -17.25 -9.13 -11.52
CA PHE A 336 -17.68 -9.29 -12.90
C PHE A 336 -16.61 -9.97 -13.75
N GLU A 337 -15.35 -9.54 -13.64
CA GLU A 337 -14.22 -10.16 -14.33
C GLU A 337 -14.08 -11.65 -13.96
N ALA A 338 -14.10 -11.98 -12.67
CA ALA A 338 -14.04 -13.37 -12.23
C ALA A 338 -15.22 -14.20 -12.73
N GLY A 339 -16.41 -13.63 -12.76
CA GLY A 339 -17.60 -14.26 -13.34
C GLY A 339 -17.45 -14.55 -14.82
N MET A 340 -16.90 -13.61 -15.58
CA MET A 340 -16.62 -13.81 -17.01
C MET A 340 -15.60 -14.93 -17.25
N TYR A 341 -14.48 -14.94 -16.50
CA TYR A 341 -13.50 -16.03 -16.61
C TYR A 341 -14.11 -17.40 -16.28
N GLY A 342 -14.98 -17.45 -15.27
CA GLY A 342 -15.68 -18.68 -14.90
C GLY A 342 -16.65 -19.16 -15.97
N LEU A 343 -17.31 -18.28 -16.73
CA LEU A 343 -18.21 -18.63 -17.81
C LEU A 343 -17.47 -19.07 -19.08
N LEU A 344 -16.23 -18.60 -19.29
CA LEU A 344 -15.39 -18.97 -20.43
C LEU A 344 -14.72 -20.34 -20.26
N THR A 345 -14.66 -20.86 -19.02
CA THR A 345 -14.07 -22.16 -18.68
C THR A 345 -15.05 -23.30 -18.85
#